data_a727090723e70f3c408766ccb2d7b6e7
#
_entry.id   a727090723e70f3c408766ccb2d7b6e7
#
_cell.length_a   1.000
_cell.length_b   1.000
_cell.length_c   1.000
_cell.angle_alpha   90.00
_cell.angle_beta   90.00
_cell.angle_gamma   90.00
#
_symmetry.space_group_name_H-M   'P 1'
#
loop_
_entity.id
_entity.type
_entity.pdbx_description
1 polymer ?
#
loop_
_entity_poly.entity_id
_entity_poly.type
_entity_poly.pdbx_seq_one_letter_code
_entity_poly.pdbx_strand_id
1 'polypeptide(L)'
;MRKRLISPTPERLRPHDESWLDVGAAAVVEVTSEEEDYPIESALLLRETRGWQAASRGTQTIRLVFDEPQRLRRIALVFEENDTKRTQEFVLRWSPDGGYSFREIVRQQWNFSSPETVREVQEYQFELSDVTVLELIIIPDISGGTAPASVKSLRVS
;
A
#
# COMPACT_ATOMS: atom_id res chain seq x y z
N MET A 1 8.61 -48.69 -14.29
CA MET A 1 9.07 -47.34 -14.03
C MET A 1 7.92 -46.50 -13.54
N ARG A 2 8.11 -45.78 -12.45
CA ARG A 2 7.13 -44.82 -11.99
C ARG A 2 7.53 -43.44 -12.46
N LYS A 3 6.58 -42.70 -12.98
CA LYS A 3 6.79 -41.29 -13.29
C LYS A 3 5.52 -40.50 -13.03
N ARG A 4 5.70 -39.21 -12.78
CA ARG A 4 4.61 -38.25 -12.56
C ARG A 4 4.84 -37.06 -13.46
N LEU A 5 3.80 -36.70 -14.17
CA LEU A 5 3.83 -35.44 -14.90
C LEU A 5 3.53 -34.32 -13.91
N ILE A 6 4.44 -33.40 -13.82
CA ILE A 6 4.25 -32.22 -12.99
C ILE A 6 4.15 -31.00 -13.89
N SER A 7 3.29 -30.09 -13.52
CA SER A 7 3.25 -28.80 -14.18
C SER A 7 4.55 -28.08 -13.87
N PRO A 8 5.30 -27.64 -14.89
CA PRO A 8 6.61 -27.01 -14.62
C PRO A 8 6.51 -25.69 -13.90
N THR A 9 5.34 -25.10 -13.82
CA THR A 9 5.19 -23.71 -13.43
C THR A 9 4.05 -23.35 -12.50
N PRO A 10 3.35 -24.30 -11.79
CA PRO A 10 2.21 -23.88 -10.98
C PRO A 10 2.59 -22.88 -9.91
N GLU A 11 3.77 -23.01 -9.32
CA GLU A 11 4.26 -22.08 -8.31
C GLU A 11 4.94 -20.87 -8.93
N ARG A 12 5.65 -21.07 -10.05
CA ARG A 12 6.35 -19.96 -10.73
C ARG A 12 5.41 -19.03 -11.49
N LEU A 13 4.33 -19.60 -12.00
CA LEU A 13 3.30 -18.85 -12.73
C LEU A 13 2.15 -18.42 -11.82
N ARG A 14 2.27 -18.69 -10.53
CA ARG A 14 1.25 -18.26 -9.59
C ARG A 14 1.05 -16.76 -9.74
N PRO A 15 -0.18 -16.30 -9.94
CA PRO A 15 -0.47 -14.88 -9.99
C PRO A 15 0.05 -14.19 -8.72
N HIS A 16 0.53 -12.98 -8.85
CA HIS A 16 1.01 -12.21 -7.72
C HIS A 16 -0.04 -12.08 -6.63
N ASP A 17 -1.31 -11.98 -7.02
CA ASP A 17 -2.44 -11.86 -6.11
C ASP A 17 -2.51 -13.00 -5.10
N GLU A 18 -2.17 -14.22 -5.51
CA GLU A 18 -2.21 -15.39 -4.62
C GLU A 18 -1.11 -15.38 -3.58
N SER A 19 -0.04 -14.63 -3.83
CA SER A 19 1.08 -14.51 -2.91
C SER A 19 0.94 -13.33 -1.95
N TRP A 20 -0.06 -12.47 -2.16
CA TRP A 20 -0.31 -11.33 -1.30
C TRP A 20 -1.06 -11.73 -0.03
N LEU A 21 -0.70 -11.08 1.08
CA LEU A 21 -1.38 -11.26 2.35
C LEU A 21 -2.82 -10.74 2.26
N ASP A 22 -3.75 -11.51 2.82
CA ASP A 22 -5.13 -11.04 2.99
C ASP A 22 -5.18 -10.11 4.20
N VAL A 23 -5.00 -8.83 3.94
CA VAL A 23 -4.96 -7.80 4.97
C VAL A 23 -6.29 -7.72 5.73
N GLY A 24 -7.41 -7.93 5.03
CA GLY A 24 -8.72 -7.90 5.66
C GLY A 24 -8.90 -8.95 6.74
N ALA A 25 -8.22 -10.10 6.60
CA ALA A 25 -8.26 -11.17 7.59
C ALA A 25 -7.17 -11.04 8.66
N ALA A 26 -6.07 -10.35 8.35
CA ALA A 26 -4.87 -10.36 9.20
C ALA A 26 -4.69 -9.11 10.06
N ALA A 27 -5.42 -8.04 9.79
CA ALA A 27 -5.18 -6.75 10.43
C ALA A 27 -6.45 -5.96 10.68
N VAL A 28 -6.39 -5.09 11.68
CA VAL A 28 -7.31 -3.97 11.81
C VAL A 28 -6.70 -2.81 11.04
N VAL A 29 -7.51 -2.14 10.23
CA VAL A 29 -7.05 -1.02 9.43
C VAL A 29 -7.51 0.28 10.08
N GLU A 30 -6.56 1.18 10.32
CA GLU A 30 -6.83 2.52 10.79
C GLU A 30 -6.55 3.49 9.65
N VAL A 31 -7.43 4.44 9.43
CA VAL A 31 -7.29 5.44 8.38
C VAL A 31 -7.79 6.79 8.90
N THR A 32 -7.09 7.86 8.54
CA THR A 32 -7.43 9.19 9.06
C THR A 32 -8.73 9.75 8.50
N SER A 33 -9.05 9.44 7.25
CA SER A 33 -10.32 9.78 6.63
C SER A 33 -10.54 8.95 5.38
N GLU A 34 -11.79 8.86 4.92
CA GLU A 34 -12.09 8.23 3.63
C GLU A 34 -13.36 8.82 3.05
N GLU A 35 -13.38 8.94 1.72
CA GLU A 35 -14.58 9.28 0.97
C GLU A 35 -15.50 8.06 0.90
N GLU A 36 -16.81 8.30 0.94
CA GLU A 36 -17.80 7.23 0.93
C GLU A 36 -17.65 6.31 -0.29
N ASP A 37 -17.38 6.88 -1.45
CA ASP A 37 -17.23 6.11 -2.70
C ASP A 37 -15.85 5.49 -2.88
N TYR A 38 -14.88 5.87 -2.05
CA TYR A 38 -13.49 5.41 -2.12
C TYR A 38 -12.98 5.00 -0.75
N PRO A 39 -13.62 4.00 -0.12
CA PRO A 39 -13.20 3.55 1.21
C PRO A 39 -11.87 2.80 1.14
N ILE A 40 -11.22 2.64 2.29
CA ILE A 40 -9.90 2.01 2.34
C ILE A 40 -9.92 0.55 1.86
N GLU A 41 -11.02 -0.14 2.02
CA GLU A 41 -11.17 -1.51 1.52
C GLU A 41 -10.92 -1.58 0.01
N SER A 42 -11.28 -0.54 -0.73
CA SER A 42 -11.10 -0.49 -2.18
C SER A 42 -9.64 -0.41 -2.61
N ALA A 43 -8.72 -0.07 -1.71
CA ALA A 43 -7.28 -0.06 -1.97
C ALA A 43 -6.56 -1.30 -1.42
N LEU A 44 -7.14 -1.95 -0.42
CA LEU A 44 -6.47 -3.05 0.30
C LEU A 44 -6.96 -4.43 -0.09
N LEU A 45 -8.23 -4.58 -0.44
CA LEU A 45 -8.77 -5.88 -0.79
C LEU A 45 -8.33 -6.28 -2.20
N LEU A 46 -7.93 -7.54 -2.35
CA LEU A 46 -7.23 -8.01 -3.56
C LEU A 46 -8.06 -7.91 -4.84
N ARG A 47 -9.38 -7.94 -4.74
CA ARG A 47 -10.28 -7.88 -5.89
C ARG A 47 -10.84 -6.49 -6.16
N GLU A 48 -10.54 -5.54 -5.30
CA GLU A 48 -11.01 -4.18 -5.46
C GLU A 48 -10.07 -3.37 -6.33
N THR A 49 -10.62 -2.47 -7.14
CA THR A 49 -9.85 -1.70 -8.12
C THR A 49 -10.10 -0.20 -8.04
N ARG A 50 -11.07 0.23 -7.25
CA ARG A 50 -11.46 1.64 -7.19
C ARG A 50 -10.45 2.51 -6.46
N GLY A 51 -9.81 1.96 -5.43
CA GLY A 51 -8.86 2.68 -4.61
C GLY A 51 -9.50 3.46 -3.47
N TRP A 52 -8.64 4.06 -2.66
CA TRP A 52 -9.01 4.89 -1.53
C TRP A 52 -8.72 6.35 -1.83
N GLN A 53 -9.59 7.23 -1.34
CA GLN A 53 -9.40 8.67 -1.35
C GLN A 53 -9.77 9.25 0.00
N ALA A 54 -8.94 10.18 0.50
CA ALA A 54 -9.18 10.86 1.75
C ALA A 54 -10.38 11.81 1.63
N ALA A 55 -11.14 11.93 2.70
CA ALA A 55 -12.21 12.91 2.81
C ALA A 55 -11.71 14.26 3.30
N SER A 56 -10.56 14.27 3.98
CA SER A 56 -9.94 15.47 4.53
C SER A 56 -8.71 15.86 3.73
N ARG A 57 -8.35 17.14 3.77
CA ARG A 57 -7.15 17.67 3.11
C ARG A 57 -5.90 17.39 3.93
N GLY A 58 -4.75 17.53 3.27
CA GLY A 58 -3.45 17.45 3.91
C GLY A 58 -2.96 16.04 4.13
N THR A 59 -2.02 15.91 5.03
CA THR A 59 -1.36 14.63 5.34
C THR A 59 -2.35 13.62 5.89
N GLN A 60 -2.30 12.41 5.36
CA GLN A 60 -3.17 11.30 5.75
C GLN A 60 -2.33 10.08 6.10
N THR A 61 -2.88 9.25 6.96
CA THR A 61 -2.21 8.04 7.43
C THR A 61 -3.12 6.84 7.25
N ILE A 62 -2.55 5.75 6.73
CA ILE A 62 -3.16 4.43 6.68
C ILE A 62 -2.27 3.53 7.53
N ARG A 63 -2.88 2.82 8.47
CA ARG A 63 -2.14 1.95 9.40
C ARG A 63 -2.74 0.57 9.42
N LEU A 64 -1.91 -0.44 9.17
CA LEU A 64 -2.29 -1.84 9.31
C LEU A 64 -1.79 -2.31 10.66
N VAL A 65 -2.71 -2.61 11.57
CA VAL A 65 -2.39 -3.15 12.89
C VAL A 65 -2.66 -4.64 12.83
N PHE A 66 -1.60 -5.42 12.71
CA PHE A 66 -1.72 -6.87 12.54
C PHE A 66 -2.16 -7.55 13.84
N ASP A 67 -3.04 -8.54 13.69
CA ASP A 67 -3.51 -9.33 14.83
C ASP A 67 -2.37 -10.13 15.46
N GLU A 68 -1.45 -10.59 14.63
CA GLU A 68 -0.23 -11.25 15.06
C GLU A 68 0.97 -10.69 14.30
N PRO A 69 2.18 -10.72 14.90
CA PRO A 69 3.38 -10.24 14.20
C PRO A 69 3.56 -10.94 12.85
N GLN A 70 3.91 -10.18 11.83
CA GLN A 70 4.08 -10.66 10.47
C GLN A 70 5.54 -10.59 10.05
N ARG A 71 5.91 -11.50 9.17
CA ARG A 71 7.15 -11.41 8.42
C ARG A 71 6.79 -10.87 7.05
N LEU A 72 7.28 -9.68 6.73
CA LEU A 72 7.00 -9.02 5.46
C LEU A 72 8.24 -8.98 4.58
N ARG A 73 8.06 -9.27 3.31
CA ARG A 73 9.13 -9.33 2.30
C ARG A 73 8.91 -8.39 1.14
N ARG A 74 7.67 -7.96 0.91
CA ARG A 74 7.34 -7.20 -0.28
C ARG A 74 6.17 -6.27 -0.03
N ILE A 75 6.27 -5.06 -0.55
CA ILE A 75 5.18 -4.09 -0.57
C ILE A 75 5.07 -3.54 -1.98
N ALA A 76 3.84 -3.50 -2.51
CA ALA A 76 3.54 -2.88 -3.78
C ALA A 76 2.50 -1.78 -3.59
N LEU A 77 2.80 -0.62 -4.13
CA LEU A 77 1.96 0.58 -4.06
C LEU A 77 1.66 1.09 -5.47
N VAL A 78 0.42 1.49 -5.68
CA VAL A 78 0.01 2.18 -6.90
C VAL A 78 -0.74 3.45 -6.51
N PHE A 79 -0.32 4.57 -7.07
CA PHE A 79 -0.97 5.87 -6.94
C PHE A 79 -1.38 6.36 -8.32
N GLU A 80 -2.51 7.04 -8.42
CA GLU A 80 -2.96 7.67 -9.66
C GLU A 80 -3.45 9.08 -9.39
N GLU A 81 -3.14 9.99 -10.32
CA GLU A 81 -3.64 11.36 -10.33
C GLU A 81 -3.85 11.79 -11.78
N ASN A 82 -5.09 12.01 -12.17
CA ASN A 82 -5.43 12.34 -13.55
C ASN A 82 -5.70 13.83 -13.80
N ASP A 83 -5.96 14.58 -12.73
CA ASP A 83 -6.49 15.93 -12.85
C ASP A 83 -5.55 17.03 -12.36
N THR A 84 -4.90 16.82 -11.22
CA THR A 84 -4.15 17.86 -10.53
C THR A 84 -2.65 17.63 -10.63
N LYS A 85 -1.92 18.66 -11.08
CA LYS A 85 -0.47 18.64 -11.00
C LYS A 85 -0.06 18.83 -9.54
N ARG A 86 0.72 17.89 -9.01
CA ARG A 86 1.18 17.93 -7.62
C ARG A 86 2.42 17.08 -7.42
N THR A 87 3.16 17.40 -6.37
CA THR A 87 4.30 16.59 -5.93
C THR A 87 3.92 15.90 -4.62
N GLN A 88 3.78 14.60 -4.68
CA GLN A 88 3.44 13.77 -3.54
C GLN A 88 4.70 13.27 -2.84
N GLU A 89 4.63 13.20 -1.52
CA GLU A 89 5.60 12.44 -0.74
C GLU A 89 4.87 11.38 0.04
N PHE A 90 5.43 10.17 0.12
CA PHE A 90 4.93 9.19 1.06
C PHE A 90 6.08 8.59 1.87
N VAL A 91 5.73 8.11 3.04
CA VAL A 91 6.64 7.41 3.94
C VAL A 91 6.00 6.08 4.33
N LEU A 92 6.75 5.01 4.13
CA LEU A 92 6.42 3.70 4.71
C LEU A 92 7.28 3.48 5.92
N ARG A 93 6.65 3.08 7.02
CA ARG A 93 7.37 2.74 8.24
C ARG A 93 6.66 1.60 8.96
N TRP A 94 7.37 0.94 9.85
CA TRP A 94 6.85 -0.22 10.55
C TRP A 94 7.25 -0.22 12.01
N SER A 95 6.51 -0.96 12.82
CA SER A 95 6.75 -1.07 14.24
C SER A 95 6.80 -2.52 14.67
N PRO A 96 7.77 -2.90 15.51
CA PRO A 96 7.81 -4.23 16.14
C PRO A 96 7.07 -4.28 17.48
N ASP A 97 6.59 -3.15 17.99
CA ASP A 97 6.15 -3.02 19.37
C ASP A 97 4.77 -2.35 19.51
N GLY A 98 3.90 -2.59 18.54
CA GLY A 98 2.51 -2.12 18.57
C GLY A 98 2.35 -0.64 18.29
N GLY A 99 3.35 0.01 17.74
CA GLY A 99 3.29 1.42 17.38
C GLY A 99 3.96 2.36 18.40
N TYR A 100 4.66 1.83 19.39
CA TYR A 100 5.43 2.67 20.32
C TYR A 100 6.67 3.25 19.65
N SER A 101 7.30 2.50 18.76
CA SER A 101 8.43 2.99 17.98
C SER A 101 8.25 2.58 16.55
N PHE A 102 8.74 3.41 15.62
CA PHE A 102 8.68 3.17 14.19
C PHE A 102 10.05 3.23 13.55
N ARG A 103 10.23 2.43 12.51
CA ARG A 103 11.41 2.42 11.66
C ARG A 103 10.99 2.74 10.24
N GLU A 104 11.66 3.69 9.61
CA GLU A 104 11.36 4.07 8.24
C GLU A 104 11.85 2.98 7.29
N ILE A 105 10.99 2.58 6.35
CA ILE A 105 11.34 1.66 5.26
C ILE A 105 11.80 2.47 4.06
N VAL A 106 10.97 3.42 3.64
CA VAL A 106 11.24 4.23 2.45
C VAL A 106 10.49 5.56 2.56
N ARG A 107 11.10 6.58 1.98
CA ARG A 107 10.50 7.91 1.77
C ARG A 107 10.67 8.25 0.30
N GLN A 108 9.58 8.55 -0.40
CA GLN A 108 9.57 8.73 -1.84
C GLN A 108 8.76 9.93 -2.25
N GLN A 109 9.28 10.72 -3.16
CA GLN A 109 8.55 11.82 -3.80
C GLN A 109 8.25 11.46 -5.25
N TRP A 110 7.14 11.97 -5.76
CA TRP A 110 6.71 11.77 -7.14
C TRP A 110 5.96 12.98 -7.65
N ASN A 111 6.29 13.40 -8.86
CA ASN A 111 5.61 14.51 -9.53
C ASN A 111 4.51 13.96 -10.44
N PHE A 112 3.28 14.26 -10.10
CA PHE A 112 2.16 13.99 -11.00
C PHE A 112 1.96 15.19 -11.91
N SER A 113 1.90 14.94 -13.21
CA SER A 113 1.69 15.97 -14.22
C SER A 113 0.93 15.36 -15.40
N SER A 114 -0.39 15.60 -15.45
CA SER A 114 -1.24 15.11 -16.53
C SER A 114 -0.86 15.77 -17.85
N PRO A 115 -0.90 15.04 -18.96
CA PRO A 115 -1.28 13.63 -19.11
C PRO A 115 -0.10 12.64 -19.00
N GLU A 116 1.11 13.09 -18.76
CA GLU A 116 2.32 12.26 -18.93
C GLU A 116 2.65 11.41 -17.71
N THR A 117 2.57 11.98 -16.51
CA THR A 117 2.95 11.29 -15.28
C THR A 117 1.75 11.22 -14.33
N VAL A 118 0.80 10.34 -14.65
CA VAL A 118 -0.45 10.20 -13.90
C VAL A 118 -0.46 9.00 -12.97
N ARG A 119 0.55 8.14 -13.06
CA ARG A 119 0.60 6.90 -12.31
C ARG A 119 1.99 6.66 -11.74
N GLU A 120 2.06 6.41 -10.44
CA GLU A 120 3.26 5.99 -9.74
C GLU A 120 3.08 4.55 -9.30
N VAL A 121 4.02 3.67 -9.69
CA VAL A 121 4.03 2.26 -9.27
C VAL A 121 5.35 2.02 -8.56
N GLN A 122 5.27 1.58 -7.30
CA GLN A 122 6.44 1.28 -6.48
C GLN A 122 6.33 -0.13 -5.93
N GLU A 123 7.40 -0.90 -6.05
CA GLU A 123 7.49 -2.22 -5.45
C GLU A 123 8.83 -2.31 -4.70
N TYR A 124 8.74 -2.68 -3.42
CA TYR A 124 9.90 -2.78 -2.55
C TYR A 124 10.04 -4.20 -2.04
N GLN A 125 11.28 -4.69 -2.03
CA GLN A 125 11.64 -6.00 -1.47
C GLN A 125 12.53 -5.78 -0.27
N PHE A 126 12.28 -6.52 0.80
CA PHE A 126 13.01 -6.42 2.06
C PHE A 126 12.77 -7.66 2.90
N GLU A 127 13.41 -7.74 4.06
CA GLU A 127 13.18 -8.79 5.06
C GLU A 127 12.90 -8.11 6.39
N LEU A 128 11.63 -8.09 6.78
CA LEU A 128 11.20 -7.56 8.07
C LEU A 128 10.54 -8.67 8.88
N SER A 129 11.01 -8.87 10.10
CA SER A 129 10.45 -9.83 11.05
C SER A 129 9.73 -9.11 12.17
N ASP A 130 8.70 -9.76 12.73
CA ASP A 130 7.96 -9.24 13.88
C ASP A 130 7.30 -7.89 13.62
N VAL A 131 6.74 -7.71 12.43
CA VAL A 131 6.00 -6.50 12.08
C VAL A 131 4.63 -6.55 12.75
N THR A 132 4.40 -5.67 13.70
CA THR A 132 3.10 -5.55 14.37
C THR A 132 2.24 -4.45 13.77
N VAL A 133 2.87 -3.41 13.21
CA VAL A 133 2.19 -2.30 12.55
C VAL A 133 2.95 -1.92 11.29
N LEU A 134 2.23 -1.73 10.21
CA LEU A 134 2.75 -1.12 8.98
C LEU A 134 1.98 0.17 8.75
N GLU A 135 2.69 1.26 8.51
CA GLU A 135 2.09 2.58 8.38
C GLU A 135 2.52 3.26 7.10
N LEU A 136 1.55 3.79 6.37
CA LEU A 136 1.77 4.62 5.18
C LEU A 136 1.28 6.03 5.49
N ILE A 137 2.19 7.00 5.38
CA ILE A 137 1.89 8.42 5.56
C ILE A 137 2.00 9.07 4.19
N ILE A 138 0.97 9.80 3.79
CA ILE A 138 0.91 10.46 2.47
C ILE A 138 0.76 11.96 2.66
N ILE A 139 1.69 12.70 2.08
CA ILE A 139 1.58 14.15 1.91
C ILE A 139 1.18 14.34 0.45
N PRO A 140 -0.10 14.66 0.17
CA PRO A 140 -0.59 14.65 -1.22
C PRO A 140 0.08 15.69 -2.10
N ASP A 141 0.48 16.83 -1.53
CA ASP A 141 1.22 17.85 -2.25
C ASP A 141 2.14 18.58 -1.28
N ILE A 142 3.43 18.41 -1.44
CA ILE A 142 4.44 19.08 -0.59
C ILE A 142 4.45 20.59 -0.77
N SER A 143 3.85 21.09 -1.86
CA SER A 143 3.69 22.54 -2.11
C SER A 143 2.46 23.12 -1.43
N GLY A 144 1.69 22.33 -0.69
CA GLY A 144 0.53 22.82 0.05
C GLY A 144 -0.76 22.95 -0.75
N GLY A 145 -0.87 22.22 -1.86
CA GLY A 145 -2.08 22.20 -2.67
C GLY A 145 -3.28 21.57 -1.96
N THR A 146 -4.43 21.57 -2.62
CA THR A 146 -5.70 21.12 -2.05
C THR A 146 -6.13 19.72 -2.50
N ALA A 147 -5.35 19.05 -3.35
CA ALA A 147 -5.68 17.71 -3.82
C ALA A 147 -5.74 16.74 -2.63
N PRO A 148 -6.76 15.87 -2.57
CA PRO A 148 -6.83 14.88 -1.50
C PRO A 148 -5.80 13.77 -1.72
N ALA A 149 -5.34 13.18 -0.62
CA ALA A 149 -4.52 11.99 -0.69
C ALA A 149 -5.33 10.82 -1.23
N SER A 150 -4.70 9.95 -1.99
CA SER A 150 -5.33 8.76 -2.55
C SER A 150 -4.31 7.64 -2.74
N VAL A 151 -4.79 6.40 -2.72
CA VAL A 151 -4.00 5.20 -3.02
C VAL A 151 -4.84 4.29 -3.87
N LYS A 152 -4.35 3.91 -5.03
CA LYS A 152 -5.05 2.98 -5.92
C LYS A 152 -5.00 1.56 -5.38
N SER A 153 -3.83 1.11 -4.95
CA SER A 153 -3.68 -0.19 -4.30
C SER A 153 -2.47 -0.24 -3.38
N LEU A 154 -2.61 -1.00 -2.31
CA LEU A 154 -1.54 -1.36 -1.39
C LEU A 154 -1.60 -2.86 -1.18
N ARG A 155 -0.49 -3.54 -1.48
CA ARG A 155 -0.36 -4.99 -1.34
C ARG A 155 0.89 -5.30 -0.54
N VAL A 156 0.80 -6.29 0.33
CA VAL A 156 1.93 -6.73 1.16
C VAL A 156 2.04 -8.25 1.15
N SER A 157 3.25 -8.74 1.28
CA SER A 157 3.49 -10.17 1.44
C SER A 157 4.77 -10.48 2.21
#